data_b6c697d2dedc4f0ce135cb55ef135401
#
_entry.id   b6c697d2dedc4f0ce135cb55ef135401
#
_cell.length_a   1.000
_cell.length_b   1.000
_cell.length_c   1.000
_cell.angle_alpha   90.00
_cell.angle_beta   90.00
_cell.angle_gamma   90.00
#
_symmetry.space_group_name_H-M   'P 1'
#
loop_
_entity.id
_entity.type
_entity.pdbx_description
1 polymer ?
#
loop_
_entity_poly.entity_id
_entity_poly.type
_entity_poly.pdbx_seq_one_letter_code
_entity_poly.pdbx_strand_id
1 'polypeptide(L)'
;MTETFKDKCRQQLGVADQTYTYYSLPELAKTYPSIHKLPYSLKVLLENLLRNHDGDTVTDDDIIAVANWADNKGDANEIAFRPARVLMQDFTGVPAVVDLAAMRDAMSAIGGDPEKINPLSPVDLVIDHSVMVDYFGGGDSLEKNTQIEFERNAERYEFLRWGSKAFSNFRVVPPGTGICHQVNLEYLAQTVWTKQEGNMTVAYPDSVVGTDSHTTMVNGLSVLGWGVGGIEAESSMLGQPISMLVPDVIGFYLDGALPEGATATDLVLMIVQALRQKGVVGKFVEFYGPGVHELSLADRATIANMAPEYGATCGFFPIDGETINYLQLTGREEQRIALVEAYAKAQMMWHQPDDAPHFTDT
;
A
#
# COMPACT_ATOMS: atom_id res chain seq x y z
N MET A 1 -13.19 -20.77 -26.34
CA MET A 1 -12.65 -19.53 -25.74
C MET A 1 -11.17 -19.77 -25.51
N THR A 2 -10.31 -18.91 -25.99
CA THR A 2 -8.87 -18.97 -25.66
C THR A 2 -8.70 -18.65 -24.17
N GLU A 3 -7.95 -19.49 -23.49
CA GLU A 3 -7.65 -19.33 -22.07
C GLU A 3 -6.86 -18.03 -21.86
N THR A 4 -7.33 -17.18 -20.93
CA THR A 4 -6.72 -15.85 -20.67
C THR A 4 -5.39 -16.01 -19.89
N PHE A 5 -4.56 -14.95 -19.85
CA PHE A 5 -3.38 -14.95 -18.97
C PHE A 5 -3.74 -15.21 -17.51
N LYS A 6 -4.83 -14.59 -17.04
CA LYS A 6 -5.37 -14.77 -15.70
C LYS A 6 -5.68 -16.25 -15.41
N ASP A 7 -6.34 -16.95 -16.33
CA ASP A 7 -6.70 -18.36 -16.13
C ASP A 7 -5.46 -19.27 -16.12
N LYS A 8 -4.50 -19.03 -17.02
CA LYS A 8 -3.25 -19.80 -17.10
C LYS A 8 -2.38 -19.66 -15.86
N CYS A 9 -2.36 -18.44 -15.28
CA CYS A 9 -1.51 -18.12 -14.13
C CYS A 9 -2.17 -18.41 -12.78
N ARG A 10 -3.44 -18.80 -12.75
CA ARG A 10 -4.16 -19.13 -11.52
C ARG A 10 -3.60 -20.40 -10.90
N GLN A 11 -3.04 -20.31 -9.69
CA GLN A 11 -2.43 -21.39 -8.94
C GLN A 11 -2.97 -21.49 -7.51
N GLN A 12 -2.64 -22.57 -6.83
CA GLN A 12 -2.98 -22.80 -5.42
C GLN A 12 -1.72 -22.78 -4.56
N LEU A 13 -1.78 -22.13 -3.42
CA LEU A 13 -0.73 -22.05 -2.42
C LEU A 13 -1.25 -22.65 -1.11
N GLY A 14 -0.69 -23.78 -0.69
CA GLY A 14 -0.96 -24.36 0.64
C GLY A 14 -0.08 -23.70 1.69
N VAL A 15 -0.69 -23.19 2.75
CA VAL A 15 0.00 -22.58 3.90
C VAL A 15 -0.65 -23.11 5.18
N ALA A 16 0.08 -23.87 5.96
CA ALA A 16 -0.42 -24.61 7.11
C ALA A 16 -1.65 -25.46 6.72
N ASP A 17 -2.80 -25.20 7.31
CA ASP A 17 -4.07 -25.91 7.06
C ASP A 17 -4.99 -25.20 6.06
N GLN A 18 -4.55 -24.08 5.46
CA GLN A 18 -5.33 -23.29 4.52
C GLN A 18 -4.76 -23.34 3.10
N THR A 19 -5.64 -23.21 2.11
CA THR A 19 -5.26 -23.13 0.71
C THR A 19 -5.74 -21.80 0.14
N TYR A 20 -4.81 -21.10 -0.51
CA TYR A 20 -5.05 -19.80 -1.13
C TYR A 20 -4.94 -19.90 -2.64
N THR A 21 -5.81 -19.22 -3.36
CA THR A 21 -5.67 -19.01 -4.80
C THR A 21 -4.80 -17.77 -5.02
N TYR A 22 -3.88 -17.81 -5.99
CA TYR A 22 -3.08 -16.66 -6.39
C TYR A 22 -2.78 -16.66 -7.88
N TYR A 23 -2.34 -15.53 -8.43
CA TYR A 23 -2.00 -15.40 -9.83
C TYR A 23 -0.48 -15.36 -9.99
N SER A 24 0.10 -16.46 -10.46
CA SER A 24 1.53 -16.78 -10.40
C SER A 24 2.34 -15.99 -11.43
N LEU A 25 3.24 -15.13 -10.96
CA LEU A 25 4.24 -14.48 -11.80
C LEU A 25 5.28 -15.46 -12.36
N PRO A 26 5.76 -16.49 -11.63
CA PRO A 26 6.60 -17.54 -12.21
C PRO A 26 5.95 -18.28 -13.38
N GLU A 27 4.63 -18.47 -13.37
CA GLU A 27 3.94 -19.10 -14.50
C GLU A 27 3.94 -18.17 -15.72
N LEU A 28 3.69 -16.88 -15.53
CA LEU A 28 3.78 -15.88 -16.59
C LEU A 28 5.22 -15.73 -17.12
N ALA A 29 6.21 -15.85 -16.25
CA ALA A 29 7.63 -15.75 -16.58
C ALA A 29 8.11 -16.87 -17.53
N LYS A 30 7.40 -17.99 -17.65
CA LYS A 30 7.69 -19.01 -18.67
C LYS A 30 7.51 -18.46 -20.08
N THR A 31 6.59 -17.51 -20.26
CA THR A 31 6.36 -16.82 -21.56
C THR A 31 7.18 -15.54 -21.66
N TYR A 32 7.35 -14.82 -20.54
CA TYR A 32 8.05 -13.52 -20.47
C TYR A 32 9.19 -13.57 -19.45
N PRO A 33 10.37 -14.13 -19.79
CA PRO A 33 11.49 -14.33 -18.86
C PRO A 33 12.05 -13.05 -18.23
N SER A 34 11.82 -11.88 -18.84
CA SER A 34 12.19 -10.55 -18.31
C SER A 34 11.59 -10.26 -16.94
N ILE A 35 10.48 -10.92 -16.57
CA ILE A 35 9.84 -10.79 -15.26
C ILE A 35 10.80 -11.12 -14.11
N HIS A 36 11.76 -12.04 -14.31
CA HIS A 36 12.77 -12.35 -13.29
C HIS A 36 13.63 -11.14 -12.90
N LYS A 37 13.78 -10.19 -13.81
CA LYS A 37 14.62 -9.00 -13.64
C LYS A 37 13.83 -7.76 -13.22
N LEU A 38 12.51 -7.86 -13.12
CA LEU A 38 11.68 -6.72 -12.71
C LEU A 38 12.00 -6.29 -11.28
N PRO A 39 12.01 -4.98 -11.00
CA PRO A 39 11.93 -4.45 -9.65
C PRO A 39 10.73 -5.04 -8.90
N TYR A 40 10.83 -5.15 -7.59
CA TYR A 40 9.77 -5.73 -6.76
C TYR A 40 8.47 -4.90 -6.82
N SER A 41 8.59 -3.58 -6.85
CA SER A 41 7.46 -2.67 -7.03
C SER A 41 6.70 -2.94 -8.34
N LEU A 42 7.40 -3.23 -9.43
CA LEU A 42 6.78 -3.59 -10.71
C LEU A 42 6.20 -4.99 -10.71
N LYS A 43 6.75 -5.94 -9.93
CA LYS A 43 6.12 -7.25 -9.72
C LYS A 43 4.77 -7.10 -9.03
N VAL A 44 4.63 -6.16 -8.07
CA VAL A 44 3.33 -5.84 -7.44
C VAL A 44 2.36 -5.29 -8.48
N LEU A 45 2.79 -4.35 -9.34
CA LEU A 45 1.93 -3.82 -10.41
C LEU A 45 1.53 -4.90 -11.42
N LEU A 46 2.46 -5.76 -11.83
CA LEU A 46 2.20 -6.85 -12.77
C LEU A 46 1.19 -7.87 -12.21
N GLU A 47 1.33 -8.25 -10.93
CA GLU A 47 0.34 -9.11 -10.26
C GLU A 47 -1.03 -8.45 -10.23
N ASN A 48 -1.08 -7.15 -9.93
CA ASN A 48 -2.31 -6.38 -9.89
C ASN A 48 -3.03 -6.40 -11.25
N LEU A 49 -2.31 -6.17 -12.34
CA LEU A 49 -2.87 -6.24 -13.69
C LEU A 49 -3.34 -7.67 -14.02
N LEU A 50 -2.50 -8.67 -13.76
CA LEU A 50 -2.83 -10.07 -14.03
C LEU A 50 -4.10 -10.52 -13.29
N ARG A 51 -4.23 -10.16 -12.02
CA ARG A 51 -5.40 -10.48 -11.18
C ARG A 51 -6.65 -9.76 -11.63
N ASN A 52 -6.54 -8.52 -12.08
CA ASN A 52 -7.66 -7.69 -12.51
C ASN A 52 -7.93 -7.75 -14.02
N HIS A 53 -7.23 -8.62 -14.75
CA HIS A 53 -7.42 -8.79 -16.18
C HIS A 53 -8.87 -9.12 -16.52
N ASP A 54 -9.51 -8.29 -17.35
CA ASP A 54 -10.88 -8.39 -17.78
C ASP A 54 -11.05 -8.26 -19.32
N GLY A 55 -9.97 -7.91 -20.02
CA GLY A 55 -9.94 -7.73 -21.48
C GLY A 55 -10.50 -6.38 -21.97
N ASP A 56 -10.90 -5.49 -21.05
CA ASP A 56 -11.47 -4.18 -21.32
C ASP A 56 -10.69 -3.07 -20.59
N THR A 57 -10.78 -3.05 -19.26
CA THR A 57 -10.05 -2.07 -18.43
C THR A 57 -8.57 -2.48 -18.25
N VAL A 58 -8.31 -3.76 -18.11
CA VAL A 58 -6.97 -4.35 -18.08
C VAL A 58 -6.85 -5.37 -19.19
N THR A 59 -6.05 -5.06 -20.19
CA THR A 59 -5.87 -5.85 -21.41
C THR A 59 -4.62 -6.74 -21.36
N ASP A 60 -4.49 -7.64 -22.35
CA ASP A 60 -3.27 -8.42 -22.56
C ASP A 60 -2.06 -7.51 -22.80
N ASP A 61 -2.24 -6.40 -23.55
CA ASP A 61 -1.16 -5.46 -23.88
C ASP A 61 -0.61 -4.77 -22.63
N ASP A 62 -1.44 -4.44 -21.65
CA ASP A 62 -1.01 -3.86 -20.37
C ASP A 62 -0.11 -4.82 -19.59
N ILE A 63 -0.50 -6.10 -19.54
CA ILE A 63 0.29 -7.15 -18.89
C ILE A 63 1.62 -7.34 -19.63
N ILE A 64 1.61 -7.41 -20.96
CA ILE A 64 2.80 -7.60 -21.79
C ILE A 64 3.75 -6.40 -21.65
N ALA A 65 3.23 -5.17 -21.59
CA ALA A 65 4.04 -3.97 -21.44
C ALA A 65 4.83 -4.01 -20.13
N VAL A 66 4.20 -4.33 -18.99
CA VAL A 66 4.88 -4.42 -17.70
C VAL A 66 5.78 -5.66 -17.64
N ALA A 67 5.35 -6.81 -18.18
CA ALA A 67 6.17 -8.03 -18.21
C ALA A 67 7.50 -7.87 -18.95
N ASN A 68 7.52 -7.06 -20.01
CA ASN A 68 8.71 -6.76 -20.81
C ASN A 68 9.42 -5.45 -20.44
N TRP A 69 9.00 -4.79 -19.36
CA TRP A 69 9.53 -3.48 -18.98
C TRP A 69 11.06 -3.46 -18.83
N ALA A 70 11.64 -4.53 -18.28
CA ALA A 70 13.09 -4.63 -18.10
C ALA A 70 13.89 -4.54 -19.40
N ASP A 71 13.27 -4.96 -20.52
CA ASP A 71 13.87 -4.95 -21.86
C ASP A 71 13.49 -3.69 -22.66
N ASN A 72 12.32 -3.07 -22.35
CA ASN A 72 11.73 -1.95 -23.12
C ASN A 72 11.60 -0.69 -22.23
N LYS A 73 12.62 -0.34 -21.50
CA LYS A 73 12.63 0.83 -20.58
C LYS A 73 12.25 2.12 -21.31
N GLY A 74 11.25 2.82 -20.80
CA GLY A 74 10.84 4.14 -21.26
C GLY A 74 9.65 4.17 -22.22
N ASP A 75 9.03 3.05 -22.53
CA ASP A 75 7.75 3.04 -23.24
C ASP A 75 6.65 3.55 -22.30
N ALA A 76 6.03 4.68 -22.66
CA ALA A 76 4.99 5.33 -21.86
C ALA A 76 3.64 4.62 -22.07
N ASN A 77 3.49 3.41 -21.50
CA ASN A 77 2.21 2.71 -21.48
C ASN A 77 1.40 3.14 -20.26
N GLU A 78 0.12 3.41 -20.47
CA GLU A 78 -0.83 3.70 -19.42
C GLU A 78 -1.44 2.39 -18.93
N ILE A 79 -1.56 2.21 -17.63
CA ILE A 79 -2.12 1.04 -16.99
C ILE A 79 -3.21 1.42 -15.98
N ALA A 80 -4.13 0.49 -15.72
CA ALA A 80 -5.24 0.65 -14.80
C ALA A 80 -4.95 -0.09 -13.49
N PHE A 81 -4.39 0.61 -12.48
CA PHE A 81 -4.05 0.06 -11.18
C PHE A 81 -5.25 0.08 -10.22
N ARG A 82 -5.51 -1.03 -9.52
CA ARG A 82 -6.54 -1.14 -8.48
C ARG A 82 -5.89 -1.41 -7.12
N PRO A 83 -5.79 -0.41 -6.23
CA PRO A 83 -5.23 -0.63 -4.88
C PRO A 83 -6.07 -1.64 -4.10
N ALA A 84 -5.43 -2.42 -3.23
CA ALA A 84 -6.11 -3.38 -2.38
C ALA A 84 -7.07 -2.71 -1.39
N ARG A 85 -6.73 -1.50 -0.95
CA ARG A 85 -7.50 -0.69 0.02
C ARG A 85 -7.20 0.79 -0.10
N VAL A 86 -8.03 1.60 0.56
CA VAL A 86 -7.87 3.04 0.67
C VAL A 86 -7.67 3.42 2.14
N LEU A 87 -6.69 4.29 2.40
CA LEU A 87 -6.41 4.83 3.72
C LEU A 87 -6.81 6.31 3.75
N MET A 88 -7.57 6.71 4.74
CA MET A 88 -7.97 8.10 4.94
C MET A 88 -7.53 8.60 6.31
N GLN A 89 -7.09 9.82 6.35
CA GLN A 89 -6.95 10.60 7.56
C GLN A 89 -8.23 11.42 7.73
N ASP A 90 -8.67 11.69 8.96
CA ASP A 90 -9.99 12.27 9.20
C ASP A 90 -10.19 13.65 8.59
N PHE A 91 -9.19 14.53 8.57
CA PHE A 91 -9.35 15.86 7.98
C PHE A 91 -9.49 15.83 6.45
N THR A 92 -8.74 14.95 5.79
CA THR A 92 -8.72 14.82 4.33
C THR A 92 -9.73 13.79 3.81
N GLY A 93 -10.20 12.88 4.66
CA GLY A 93 -11.12 11.80 4.29
C GLY A 93 -12.60 12.09 4.57
N VAL A 94 -12.92 12.94 5.55
CA VAL A 94 -14.33 13.29 5.85
C VAL A 94 -15.08 13.78 4.61
N PRO A 95 -14.54 14.66 3.73
CA PRO A 95 -15.24 15.07 2.52
C PRO A 95 -15.72 13.91 1.65
N ALA A 96 -14.89 12.88 1.43
CA ALA A 96 -15.27 11.71 0.64
C ALA A 96 -16.43 10.91 1.30
N VAL A 97 -16.47 10.85 2.63
CA VAL A 97 -17.59 10.22 3.36
C VAL A 97 -18.87 11.06 3.24
N VAL A 98 -18.74 12.39 3.21
CA VAL A 98 -19.87 13.31 2.95
C VAL A 98 -20.42 13.08 1.53
N ASP A 99 -19.55 12.91 0.54
CA ASP A 99 -19.97 12.63 -0.83
C ASP A 99 -20.70 11.30 -0.94
N LEU A 100 -20.26 10.25 -0.26
CA LEU A 100 -21.02 8.98 -0.17
C LEU A 100 -22.41 9.18 0.45
N ALA A 101 -22.51 9.99 1.51
CA ALA A 101 -23.80 10.30 2.14
C ALA A 101 -24.72 11.04 1.16
N ALA A 102 -24.19 12.07 0.45
CA ALA A 102 -24.92 12.79 -0.58
C ALA A 102 -25.36 11.90 -1.75
N MET A 103 -24.54 10.93 -2.16
CA MET A 103 -24.92 9.92 -3.16
C MET A 103 -26.09 9.05 -2.68
N ARG A 104 -26.15 8.68 -1.40
CA ARG A 104 -27.30 7.95 -0.82
C ARG A 104 -28.57 8.79 -0.87
N ASP A 105 -28.49 10.07 -0.53
CA ASP A 105 -29.62 10.99 -0.62
C ASP A 105 -30.10 11.14 -2.06
N ALA A 106 -29.20 11.30 -3.01
CA ALA A 106 -29.53 11.38 -4.42
C ALA A 106 -30.17 10.06 -4.92
N MET A 107 -29.66 8.91 -4.51
CA MET A 107 -30.22 7.61 -4.84
C MET A 107 -31.66 7.48 -4.33
N SER A 108 -31.91 7.88 -3.08
CA SER A 108 -33.26 7.90 -2.48
C SER A 108 -34.20 8.84 -3.24
N ALA A 109 -33.73 10.03 -3.65
CA ALA A 109 -34.52 11.01 -4.35
C ALA A 109 -35.02 10.53 -5.72
N ILE A 110 -34.24 9.67 -6.40
CA ILE A 110 -34.63 9.05 -7.67
C ILE A 110 -35.40 7.71 -7.51
N GLY A 111 -35.72 7.32 -6.26
CA GLY A 111 -36.44 6.10 -5.94
C GLY A 111 -35.58 4.82 -6.01
N GLY A 112 -34.27 4.94 -6.00
CA GLY A 112 -33.32 3.83 -5.93
C GLY A 112 -33.05 3.40 -4.50
N ASP A 113 -32.29 2.31 -4.35
CA ASP A 113 -31.90 1.76 -3.06
C ASP A 113 -30.59 2.40 -2.58
N PRO A 114 -30.59 3.26 -1.53
CA PRO A 114 -29.41 3.94 -1.01
C PRO A 114 -28.36 2.96 -0.45
N GLU A 115 -28.74 1.77 -0.01
CA GLU A 115 -27.80 0.78 0.52
C GLU A 115 -26.86 0.21 -0.54
N LYS A 116 -27.12 0.46 -1.83
CA LYS A 116 -26.18 0.14 -2.91
C LYS A 116 -24.97 1.07 -2.95
N ILE A 117 -25.04 2.23 -2.33
CA ILE A 117 -23.91 3.17 -2.22
C ILE A 117 -23.05 2.74 -1.02
N ASN A 118 -21.98 2.03 -1.30
CA ASN A 118 -20.97 1.56 -0.35
C ASN A 118 -19.59 1.56 -1.02
N PRO A 119 -18.52 1.67 -0.25
CA PRO A 119 -17.18 1.42 -0.77
C PRO A 119 -17.05 0.01 -1.36
N LEU A 120 -16.54 -0.09 -2.58
CA LEU A 120 -16.26 -1.37 -3.25
C LEU A 120 -14.87 -1.90 -2.89
N SER A 121 -13.94 -1.00 -2.56
CA SER A 121 -12.64 -1.32 -1.98
C SER A 121 -12.68 -1.12 -0.46
N PRO A 122 -11.94 -1.91 0.34
CA PRO A 122 -11.83 -1.66 1.78
C PRO A 122 -11.30 -0.28 2.09
N VAL A 123 -11.93 0.42 3.04
CA VAL A 123 -11.53 1.76 3.46
C VAL A 123 -11.29 1.78 4.95
N ASP A 124 -10.12 2.25 5.35
CA ASP A 124 -9.77 2.56 6.73
C ASP A 124 -9.64 4.08 6.88
N LEU A 125 -10.46 4.70 7.72
CA LEU A 125 -10.31 6.08 8.11
C LEU A 125 -9.76 6.14 9.53
N VAL A 126 -8.58 6.75 9.69
CA VAL A 126 -7.95 6.91 10.99
C VAL A 126 -8.19 8.33 11.49
N ILE A 127 -8.79 8.45 12.68
CA ILE A 127 -8.85 9.72 13.38
C ILE A 127 -7.47 9.96 13.97
N ASP A 128 -6.75 10.87 13.32
CA ASP A 128 -5.33 11.09 13.53
C ASP A 128 -5.03 12.02 14.73
N HIS A 129 -3.85 12.55 14.78
CA HIS A 129 -3.22 13.38 15.81
C HIS A 129 -3.88 14.77 15.98
N SER A 130 -5.17 14.80 16.26
CA SER A 130 -5.90 16.06 16.46
C SER A 130 -5.88 16.55 17.90
N VAL A 131 -5.32 15.80 18.85
CA VAL A 131 -5.27 16.20 20.26
C VAL A 131 -4.31 17.36 20.47
N MET A 132 -4.88 18.53 20.80
CA MET A 132 -4.10 19.70 21.18
C MET A 132 -3.76 19.66 22.68
N VAL A 133 -2.57 20.11 23.04
CA VAL A 133 -2.14 20.18 24.44
C VAL A 133 -2.56 21.53 25.04
N ASP A 134 -3.74 21.58 25.66
CA ASP A 134 -4.23 22.75 26.38
C ASP A 134 -3.77 22.75 27.84
N TYR A 135 -3.65 21.56 28.44
CA TYR A 135 -3.18 21.34 29.80
C TYR A 135 -1.91 20.51 29.81
N PHE A 136 -0.95 20.87 30.66
CA PHE A 136 0.33 20.16 30.77
C PHE A 136 0.84 20.15 32.22
N GLY A 137 1.74 19.23 32.54
CA GLY A 137 2.44 19.18 33.83
C GLY A 137 1.61 18.70 35.01
N GLY A 138 0.32 18.39 34.83
CA GLY A 138 -0.58 17.85 35.87
C GLY A 138 -0.93 16.38 35.65
N GLY A 139 -1.23 15.64 36.69
CA GLY A 139 -1.64 14.23 36.59
C GLY A 139 -2.98 14.02 35.86
N ASP A 140 -3.81 15.06 35.77
CA ASP A 140 -5.11 15.07 35.10
C ASP A 140 -5.10 15.73 33.70
N SER A 141 -3.90 16.13 33.24
CA SER A 141 -3.76 16.85 31.96
C SER A 141 -4.23 16.03 30.76
N LEU A 142 -3.95 14.72 30.74
CA LEU A 142 -4.39 13.84 29.67
C LEU A 142 -5.92 13.76 29.61
N GLU A 143 -6.58 13.56 30.74
CA GLU A 143 -8.05 13.48 30.81
C GLU A 143 -8.70 14.77 30.33
N LYS A 144 -8.20 15.93 30.77
CA LYS A 144 -8.70 17.25 30.36
C LYS A 144 -8.51 17.48 28.85
N ASN A 145 -7.34 17.18 28.31
CA ASN A 145 -7.09 17.33 26.87
C ASN A 145 -7.99 16.42 26.06
N THR A 146 -8.19 15.18 26.48
CA THR A 146 -9.10 14.24 25.83
C THR A 146 -10.55 14.73 25.85
N GLN A 147 -11.01 15.26 26.96
CA GLN A 147 -12.37 15.83 27.05
C GLN A 147 -12.53 16.99 26.09
N ILE A 148 -11.59 17.92 26.05
CA ILE A 148 -11.61 19.08 25.15
C ILE A 148 -11.57 18.63 23.68
N GLU A 149 -10.78 17.61 23.37
CA GLU A 149 -10.73 16.99 22.04
C GLU A 149 -12.11 16.54 21.57
N PHE A 150 -12.82 15.77 22.41
CA PHE A 150 -14.18 15.31 22.10
C PHE A 150 -15.18 16.45 21.98
N GLU A 151 -15.09 17.48 22.81
CA GLU A 151 -15.96 18.65 22.75
C GLU A 151 -15.75 19.45 21.45
N ARG A 152 -14.49 19.69 21.07
CA ARG A 152 -14.13 20.44 19.86
C ARG A 152 -14.51 19.72 18.57
N ASN A 153 -14.45 18.40 18.55
CA ASN A 153 -14.64 17.59 17.37
C ASN A 153 -15.93 16.77 17.38
N ALA A 154 -16.87 17.10 18.28
CA ALA A 154 -18.08 16.32 18.53
C ALA A 154 -18.86 16.03 17.23
N GLU A 155 -19.11 17.05 16.41
CA GLU A 155 -19.86 16.94 15.16
C GLU A 155 -19.15 15.99 14.16
N ARG A 156 -17.83 16.15 13.98
CA ARG A 156 -17.03 15.29 13.09
C ARG A 156 -17.05 13.85 13.57
N TYR A 157 -16.86 13.62 14.87
CA TYR A 157 -16.79 12.27 15.45
C TYR A 157 -18.17 11.58 15.43
N GLU A 158 -19.24 12.32 15.63
CA GLU A 158 -20.59 11.81 15.51
C GLU A 158 -20.89 11.37 14.06
N PHE A 159 -20.50 12.20 13.08
CA PHE A 159 -20.64 11.89 11.66
C PHE A 159 -19.83 10.64 11.27
N LEU A 160 -18.57 10.55 11.67
CA LEU A 160 -17.73 9.38 11.38
C LEU A 160 -18.24 8.10 12.06
N ARG A 161 -18.75 8.22 13.28
CA ARG A 161 -19.41 7.10 13.97
C ARG A 161 -20.68 6.65 13.26
N TRP A 162 -21.44 7.58 12.71
CA TRP A 162 -22.56 7.24 11.84
C TRP A 162 -22.06 6.52 10.59
N GLY A 163 -21.09 7.05 9.88
CA GLY A 163 -20.52 6.47 8.66
C GLY A 163 -20.02 5.04 8.85
N SER A 164 -19.31 4.78 9.96
CA SER A 164 -18.81 3.43 10.29
C SER A 164 -19.90 2.37 10.48
N LYS A 165 -21.16 2.79 10.70
CA LYS A 165 -22.32 1.91 10.83
C LYS A 165 -23.17 1.87 9.56
N ALA A 166 -23.19 2.99 8.85
CA ALA A 166 -23.99 3.16 7.65
C ALA A 166 -23.38 2.46 6.42
N PHE A 167 -22.05 2.48 6.31
CA PHE A 167 -21.35 1.89 5.18
C PHE A 167 -20.73 0.54 5.56
N SER A 168 -20.97 -0.47 4.75
CA SER A 168 -20.18 -1.71 4.76
C SER A 168 -18.82 -1.44 4.14
N ASN A 169 -17.80 -2.21 4.48
CA ASN A 169 -16.44 -2.06 3.93
C ASN A 169 -15.75 -0.71 4.26
N PHE A 170 -16.25 -0.03 5.30
CA PHE A 170 -15.71 1.22 5.82
C PHE A 170 -15.48 1.10 7.33
N ARG A 171 -14.24 1.28 7.76
CA ARG A 171 -13.85 1.19 9.16
C ARG A 171 -13.27 2.52 9.64
N VAL A 172 -13.66 2.95 10.83
CA VAL A 172 -13.11 4.12 11.50
C VAL A 172 -12.27 3.68 12.68
N VAL A 173 -11.00 4.06 12.68
CA VAL A 173 -10.10 3.90 13.83
C VAL A 173 -10.31 5.11 14.75
N PRO A 174 -10.69 4.89 16.03
CA PRO A 174 -11.10 5.97 16.93
C PRO A 174 -9.93 6.88 17.35
N PRO A 175 -10.24 8.10 17.84
CA PRO A 175 -9.22 9.02 18.33
C PRO A 175 -8.42 8.41 19.51
N GLY A 176 -7.17 8.82 19.65
CA GLY A 176 -6.29 8.32 20.70
C GLY A 176 -5.68 6.94 20.45
N THR A 177 -5.95 6.31 19.30
CA THR A 177 -5.36 5.02 18.92
C THR A 177 -3.89 5.19 18.53
N GLY A 178 -3.55 6.25 17.80
CA GLY A 178 -2.19 6.53 17.37
C GLY A 178 -2.17 7.41 16.12
N ILE A 179 -0.97 7.63 15.58
CA ILE A 179 -0.74 8.41 14.36
C ILE A 179 -1.11 7.54 13.14
N CYS A 180 -1.80 8.13 12.16
CA CYS A 180 -2.40 7.45 11.00
C CYS A 180 -1.44 6.46 10.32
N HIS A 181 -0.25 6.91 9.94
CA HIS A 181 0.68 6.06 9.19
C HIS A 181 1.38 5.01 10.06
N GLN A 182 1.57 5.27 11.35
CA GLN A 182 2.05 4.27 12.30
C GLN A 182 0.99 3.20 12.55
N VAL A 183 -0.27 3.61 12.75
CA VAL A 183 -1.40 2.66 12.86
C VAL A 183 -1.54 1.83 11.59
N ASN A 184 -1.37 2.44 10.42
CA ASN A 184 -1.35 1.70 9.17
C ASN A 184 -0.23 0.66 9.13
N LEU A 185 0.99 1.05 9.42
CA LEU A 185 2.16 0.17 9.40
C LEU A 185 2.04 -0.97 10.41
N GLU A 186 1.60 -0.68 11.64
CA GLU A 186 1.61 -1.62 12.76
C GLU A 186 0.40 -2.54 12.82
N TYR A 187 -0.78 -2.11 12.31
CA TYR A 187 -2.03 -2.83 12.50
C TYR A 187 -2.82 -3.09 11.21
N LEU A 188 -2.89 -2.10 10.28
CA LEU A 188 -3.79 -2.20 9.14
C LEU A 188 -3.16 -2.91 7.94
N ALA A 189 -1.88 -2.64 7.69
CA ALA A 189 -1.15 -3.25 6.59
C ALA A 189 -0.93 -4.75 6.80
N GLN A 190 -1.14 -5.53 5.75
CA GLN A 190 -1.09 -6.99 5.80
C GLN A 190 0.09 -7.60 5.04
N THR A 191 0.84 -6.80 4.28
CA THR A 191 1.91 -7.21 3.33
C THR A 191 1.37 -8.13 2.22
N VAL A 192 0.62 -9.15 2.56
CA VAL A 192 -0.17 -9.97 1.64
C VAL A 192 -1.64 -9.90 2.08
N TRP A 193 -2.47 -9.35 1.21
CA TRP A 193 -3.91 -9.23 1.42
C TRP A 193 -4.63 -10.51 1.04
N THR A 194 -5.82 -10.72 1.60
CA THR A 194 -6.69 -11.84 1.23
C THR A 194 -8.11 -11.36 1.02
N LYS A 195 -8.78 -11.90 -0.02
CA LYS A 195 -10.17 -11.60 -0.34
C LYS A 195 -10.94 -12.87 -0.64
N GLN A 196 -12.17 -12.97 -0.14
CA GLN A 196 -13.07 -14.05 -0.53
C GLN A 196 -13.70 -13.76 -1.89
N GLU A 197 -13.55 -14.68 -2.82
CA GLU A 197 -14.18 -14.66 -4.14
C GLU A 197 -14.93 -15.99 -4.35
N GLY A 198 -16.22 -15.99 -4.04
CA GLY A 198 -17.00 -17.21 -4.01
C GLY A 198 -16.46 -18.18 -2.95
N ASN A 199 -16.06 -19.37 -3.39
CA ASN A 199 -15.48 -20.39 -2.51
C ASN A 199 -13.93 -20.33 -2.41
N MET A 200 -13.31 -19.35 -3.02
CA MET A 200 -11.85 -19.20 -3.03
C MET A 200 -11.41 -18.06 -2.13
N THR A 201 -10.32 -18.27 -1.40
CA THR A 201 -9.59 -17.20 -0.73
C THR A 201 -8.43 -16.81 -1.62
N VAL A 202 -8.52 -15.63 -2.25
CA VAL A 202 -7.48 -15.10 -3.14
C VAL A 202 -6.46 -14.32 -2.33
N ALA A 203 -5.17 -14.67 -2.46
CA ALA A 203 -4.05 -13.96 -1.86
C ALA A 203 -3.31 -13.11 -2.91
N TYR A 204 -2.95 -11.88 -2.55
CA TYR A 204 -2.27 -10.93 -3.42
C TYR A 204 -1.51 -9.88 -2.60
N PRO A 205 -0.54 -9.14 -3.19
CA PRO A 205 0.20 -8.11 -2.48
C PRO A 205 -0.73 -7.03 -1.93
N ASP A 206 -0.54 -6.65 -0.66
CA ASP A 206 -1.20 -5.47 -0.11
C ASP A 206 -0.70 -4.22 -0.85
N SER A 207 -1.60 -3.34 -1.17
CA SER A 207 -1.31 -2.05 -1.79
C SER A 207 -2.34 -1.02 -1.35
N VAL A 208 -1.93 0.23 -1.19
CA VAL A 208 -2.78 1.26 -0.62
C VAL A 208 -2.58 2.61 -1.28
N VAL A 209 -3.67 3.32 -1.50
CA VAL A 209 -3.62 4.76 -1.75
C VAL A 209 -4.23 5.49 -0.58
N GLY A 210 -3.69 6.64 -0.25
CA GLY A 210 -4.15 7.39 0.91
C GLY A 210 -4.34 8.86 0.62
N THR A 211 -5.21 9.52 1.40
CA THR A 211 -5.48 10.96 1.28
C THR A 211 -4.40 11.86 1.91
N ASP A 212 -3.27 11.26 2.27
CA ASP A 212 -2.12 11.95 2.85
C ASP A 212 -0.83 11.53 2.16
N SER A 213 0.11 12.47 1.97
CA SER A 213 1.37 12.25 1.26
C SER A 213 2.27 11.21 1.95
N HIS A 214 2.23 11.10 3.28
CA HIS A 214 3.03 10.16 4.07
C HIS A 214 2.44 8.74 4.14
N THR A 215 1.40 8.45 3.36
CA THR A 215 0.96 7.07 3.08
C THR A 215 2.11 6.20 2.60
N THR A 216 3.13 6.80 2.00
CA THR A 216 4.36 6.15 1.56
C THR A 216 5.14 5.43 2.66
N MET A 217 4.93 5.75 3.95
CA MET A 217 5.58 5.07 5.07
C MET A 217 5.42 3.53 5.02
N VAL A 218 4.28 3.06 4.52
CA VAL A 218 3.95 1.63 4.46
C VAL A 218 4.84 0.83 3.50
N ASN A 219 5.53 1.50 2.56
CA ASN A 219 6.47 0.85 1.65
C ASN A 219 7.68 0.25 2.39
N GLY A 220 7.98 0.70 3.60
CA GLY A 220 8.96 0.06 4.49
C GLY A 220 8.56 -1.37 4.88
N LEU A 221 7.26 -1.69 4.89
CA LEU A 221 6.70 -3.04 5.11
C LEU A 221 6.41 -3.78 3.78
N SER A 222 7.00 -3.36 2.69
CA SER A 222 6.80 -3.97 1.36
C SER A 222 5.36 -3.89 0.85
N VAL A 223 4.60 -2.91 1.30
CA VAL A 223 3.26 -2.59 0.79
C VAL A 223 3.40 -1.42 -0.18
N LEU A 224 3.02 -1.62 -1.43
CA LEU A 224 3.09 -0.55 -2.42
C LEU A 224 2.02 0.50 -2.12
N GLY A 225 2.47 1.71 -1.76
CA GLY A 225 1.54 2.76 -1.35
C GLY A 225 2.04 4.17 -1.58
N TRP A 226 1.11 5.08 -1.90
CA TRP A 226 1.40 6.51 -2.08
C TRP A 226 0.18 7.38 -1.78
N GLY A 227 0.44 8.68 -1.63
CA GLY A 227 -0.60 9.68 -1.44
C GLY A 227 -1.27 10.06 -2.75
N VAL A 228 -2.59 10.25 -2.70
CA VAL A 228 -3.42 10.71 -3.82
C VAL A 228 -4.32 11.85 -3.37
N GLY A 229 -4.90 12.56 -4.34
CA GLY A 229 -5.93 13.55 -4.06
C GLY A 229 -7.23 12.92 -3.52
N GLY A 230 -8.05 13.72 -2.83
CA GLY A 230 -9.33 13.24 -2.26
C GLY A 230 -10.25 12.61 -3.31
N ILE A 231 -10.35 13.21 -4.50
CA ILE A 231 -11.18 12.71 -5.63
C ILE A 231 -10.65 11.35 -6.13
N GLU A 232 -9.32 11.17 -6.22
CA GLU A 232 -8.73 9.90 -6.64
C GLU A 232 -8.94 8.81 -5.60
N ALA A 233 -8.85 9.16 -4.29
CA ALA A 233 -9.15 8.24 -3.21
C ALA A 233 -10.62 7.80 -3.25
N GLU A 234 -11.55 8.74 -3.47
CA GLU A 234 -12.98 8.47 -3.62
C GLU A 234 -13.27 7.58 -4.84
N SER A 235 -12.66 7.90 -5.99
CA SER A 235 -12.77 7.09 -7.20
C SER A 235 -12.31 5.65 -6.96
N SER A 236 -11.17 5.47 -6.29
CA SER A 236 -10.63 4.15 -5.92
C SER A 236 -11.54 3.42 -4.93
N MET A 237 -12.11 4.14 -3.97
CA MET A 237 -13.09 3.60 -3.01
C MET A 237 -14.33 3.07 -3.73
N LEU A 238 -14.78 3.75 -4.79
CA LEU A 238 -15.91 3.34 -5.64
C LEU A 238 -15.51 2.28 -6.71
N GLY A 239 -14.32 1.71 -6.62
CA GLY A 239 -13.86 0.61 -7.46
C GLY A 239 -13.32 1.02 -8.83
N GLN A 240 -13.16 2.32 -9.09
CA GLN A 240 -12.51 2.78 -10.32
C GLN A 240 -10.99 2.54 -10.23
N PRO A 241 -10.34 2.11 -11.31
CA PRO A 241 -8.89 2.00 -11.33
C PRO A 241 -8.25 3.40 -11.36
N ILE A 242 -7.04 3.47 -10.84
CA ILE A 242 -6.16 4.64 -11.03
C ILE A 242 -5.44 4.45 -12.35
N SER A 243 -5.65 5.40 -13.26
CA SER A 243 -4.87 5.46 -14.48
C SER A 243 -3.49 6.04 -14.20
N MET A 244 -2.45 5.32 -14.57
CA MET A 244 -1.06 5.74 -14.38
C MET A 244 -0.17 5.23 -15.51
N LEU A 245 0.88 5.98 -15.82
CA LEU A 245 1.94 5.47 -16.67
C LEU A 245 2.75 4.42 -15.92
N VAL A 246 3.21 3.39 -16.62
CA VAL A 246 4.18 2.44 -16.03
C VAL A 246 5.40 3.24 -15.57
N PRO A 247 5.73 3.23 -14.26
CA PRO A 247 6.72 4.16 -13.73
C PRO A 247 8.14 3.78 -14.10
N ASP A 248 8.99 4.79 -14.24
CA ASP A 248 10.43 4.61 -14.09
C ASP A 248 10.74 4.17 -12.66
N VAL A 249 11.66 3.25 -12.51
CA VAL A 249 12.13 2.79 -11.20
C VAL A 249 13.63 3.10 -11.04
N ILE A 250 13.96 3.88 -10.02
CA ILE A 250 15.34 4.20 -9.65
C ILE A 250 15.77 3.25 -8.54
N GLY A 251 16.82 2.48 -8.79
CA GLY A 251 17.44 1.62 -7.79
C GLY A 251 18.33 2.43 -6.86
N PHE A 252 18.14 2.31 -5.54
CA PHE A 252 19.06 2.88 -4.55
C PHE A 252 19.81 1.74 -3.86
N TYR A 253 21.09 1.61 -4.19
CA TYR A 253 21.92 0.54 -3.65
C TYR A 253 22.39 0.85 -2.23
N LEU A 254 22.13 -0.08 -1.31
CA LEU A 254 22.58 -0.01 0.07
C LEU A 254 23.62 -1.10 0.33
N ASP A 255 24.78 -0.71 0.87
CA ASP A 255 25.87 -1.58 1.23
C ASP A 255 26.42 -1.25 2.61
N GLY A 256 26.85 -2.29 3.35
CA GLY A 256 27.35 -2.14 4.71
C GLY A 256 26.27 -1.83 5.74
N ALA A 257 26.71 -1.33 6.89
CA ALA A 257 25.88 -0.99 8.04
C ALA A 257 26.15 0.44 8.49
N LEU A 258 25.23 1.02 9.27
CA LEU A 258 25.42 2.34 9.86
C LEU A 258 26.67 2.33 10.77
N PRO A 259 27.62 3.29 10.61
CA PRO A 259 28.77 3.39 11.48
C PRO A 259 28.35 3.79 12.89
N GLU A 260 29.18 3.44 13.87
CA GLU A 260 28.96 3.83 15.26
C GLU A 260 28.82 5.36 15.40
N GLY A 261 27.74 5.78 16.07
CA GLY A 261 27.39 7.19 16.26
C GLY A 261 26.53 7.82 15.17
N ALA A 262 26.32 7.15 14.03
CA ALA A 262 25.31 7.58 13.06
C ALA A 262 23.92 7.12 13.47
N THR A 263 22.92 7.94 13.18
CA THR A 263 21.51 7.68 13.47
C THR A 263 20.73 7.37 12.20
N ALA A 264 19.53 6.77 12.33
CA ALA A 264 18.59 6.63 11.23
C ALA A 264 18.29 7.98 10.56
N THR A 265 18.21 9.06 11.33
CA THR A 265 17.98 10.42 10.80
C THR A 265 19.12 10.87 9.88
N ASP A 266 20.38 10.61 10.23
CA ASP A 266 21.52 10.95 9.37
C ASP A 266 21.44 10.21 8.02
N LEU A 267 21.11 8.92 8.06
CA LEU A 267 20.91 8.11 6.86
C LEU A 267 19.78 8.68 5.99
N VAL A 268 18.62 8.92 6.59
CA VAL A 268 17.45 9.44 5.88
C VAL A 268 17.74 10.77 5.21
N LEU A 269 18.37 11.70 5.91
CA LEU A 269 18.73 13.02 5.35
C LEU A 269 19.73 12.90 4.19
N MET A 270 20.69 11.98 4.29
CA MET A 270 21.64 11.70 3.20
C MET A 270 20.91 11.12 1.97
N ILE A 271 20.01 10.17 2.17
CA ILE A 271 19.20 9.58 1.10
C ILE A 271 18.34 10.66 0.42
N VAL A 272 17.66 11.50 1.22
CA VAL A 272 16.85 12.61 0.70
C VAL A 272 17.69 13.55 -0.16
N GLN A 273 18.88 13.92 0.30
CA GLN A 273 19.78 14.78 -0.46
C GLN A 273 20.22 14.12 -1.78
N ALA A 274 20.63 12.86 -1.73
CA ALA A 274 21.09 12.13 -2.91
C ALA A 274 19.99 11.99 -3.97
N LEU A 275 18.77 11.59 -3.56
CA LEU A 275 17.64 11.41 -4.46
C LEU A 275 17.12 12.75 -5.03
N ARG A 276 17.16 13.83 -4.23
CA ARG A 276 16.87 15.19 -4.71
C ARG A 276 17.84 15.62 -5.81
N GLN A 277 19.13 15.35 -5.62
CA GLN A 277 20.15 15.67 -6.62
C GLN A 277 20.01 14.80 -7.88
N LYS A 278 19.61 13.53 -7.72
CA LYS A 278 19.35 12.60 -8.83
C LYS A 278 18.13 13.02 -9.66
N GLY A 279 17.10 13.60 -9.05
CA GLY A 279 15.87 14.02 -9.71
C GLY A 279 14.92 12.85 -9.97
N VAL A 280 14.19 12.45 -8.92
CA VAL A 280 13.30 11.28 -8.92
C VAL A 280 11.82 11.64 -8.94
N VAL A 281 11.46 12.85 -9.32
CA VAL A 281 10.07 13.33 -9.33
C VAL A 281 9.20 12.48 -10.25
N GLY A 282 8.10 11.96 -9.68
CA GLY A 282 7.14 11.10 -10.39
C GLY A 282 7.63 9.68 -10.67
N LYS A 283 8.80 9.31 -10.15
CA LYS A 283 9.37 7.96 -10.30
C LYS A 283 9.15 7.14 -9.04
N PHE A 284 9.28 5.83 -9.15
CA PHE A 284 9.45 4.95 -8.00
C PHE A 284 10.93 4.90 -7.63
N VAL A 285 11.21 4.83 -6.34
CA VAL A 285 12.53 4.49 -5.81
C VAL A 285 12.43 3.11 -5.16
N GLU A 286 13.36 2.22 -5.45
CA GLU A 286 13.41 0.90 -4.81
C GLU A 286 14.78 0.67 -4.19
N PHE A 287 14.79 0.28 -2.91
CA PHE A 287 16.01 0.04 -2.16
C PHE A 287 16.43 -1.42 -2.31
N TYR A 288 17.69 -1.66 -2.62
CA TYR A 288 18.24 -2.99 -2.87
C TYR A 288 19.70 -3.11 -2.39
N GLY A 289 20.24 -4.32 -2.44
CA GLY A 289 21.61 -4.63 -2.02
C GLY A 289 21.69 -5.17 -0.60
N PRO A 290 22.85 -5.62 -0.16
CA PRO A 290 23.04 -6.31 1.12
C PRO A 290 22.75 -5.43 2.34
N GLY A 291 22.96 -4.11 2.26
CA GLY A 291 22.67 -3.17 3.34
C GLY A 291 21.19 -3.04 3.70
N VAL A 292 20.26 -3.53 2.85
CA VAL A 292 18.83 -3.56 3.18
C VAL A 292 18.59 -4.40 4.43
N HIS A 293 19.29 -5.54 4.57
CA HIS A 293 19.14 -6.45 5.70
C HIS A 293 19.67 -5.89 7.03
N GLU A 294 20.53 -4.86 6.97
CA GLU A 294 21.10 -4.19 8.15
C GLU A 294 20.16 -3.09 8.70
N LEU A 295 19.10 -2.75 7.97
CA LEU A 295 18.12 -1.76 8.39
C LEU A 295 16.96 -2.41 9.13
N SER A 296 16.65 -1.89 10.32
CA SER A 296 15.39 -2.23 10.99
C SER A 296 14.19 -1.80 10.15
N LEU A 297 13.05 -2.43 10.34
CA LEU A 297 11.85 -2.01 9.62
C LEU A 297 11.45 -0.57 9.95
N ALA A 298 11.71 -0.09 11.16
CA ALA A 298 11.47 1.30 11.55
C ALA A 298 12.33 2.28 10.72
N ASP A 299 13.60 1.94 10.44
CA ASP A 299 14.47 2.73 9.57
C ASP A 299 13.97 2.74 8.14
N ARG A 300 13.59 1.58 7.59
CA ARG A 300 12.98 1.47 6.26
C ARG A 300 11.69 2.30 6.14
N ALA A 301 10.84 2.23 7.16
CA ALA A 301 9.60 3.00 7.21
C ALA A 301 9.87 4.51 7.25
N THR A 302 10.89 4.95 7.98
CA THR A 302 11.31 6.35 8.04
C THR A 302 11.82 6.84 6.69
N ILE A 303 12.63 6.05 6.00
CA ILE A 303 13.13 6.35 4.64
C ILE A 303 11.95 6.41 3.64
N ALA A 304 11.06 5.44 3.69
CA ALA A 304 9.88 5.37 2.83
C ALA A 304 8.92 6.53 3.08
N ASN A 305 8.75 6.95 4.35
CA ASN A 305 7.92 8.09 4.74
C ASN A 305 8.36 9.38 4.06
N MET A 306 9.66 9.57 3.86
CA MET A 306 10.25 10.76 3.26
C MET A 306 10.21 10.76 1.73
N ALA A 307 9.47 9.84 1.08
CA ALA A 307 9.35 9.83 -0.38
C ALA A 307 8.84 11.15 -0.96
N PRO A 308 7.83 11.82 -0.39
CA PRO A 308 7.42 13.15 -0.85
C PRO A 308 8.55 14.19 -0.76
N GLU A 309 9.37 14.15 0.28
CA GLU A 309 10.48 15.08 0.50
C GLU A 309 11.60 14.91 -0.53
N TYR A 310 11.94 13.70 -0.95
CA TYR A 310 12.86 13.51 -2.07
C TYR A 310 12.18 13.58 -3.44
N GLY A 311 10.85 13.64 -3.49
CA GLY A 311 10.06 13.90 -4.70
C GLY A 311 9.62 12.65 -5.46
N ALA A 312 9.87 11.46 -4.94
CA ALA A 312 9.40 10.22 -5.55
C ALA A 312 7.93 9.93 -5.22
N THR A 313 7.28 9.12 -6.06
CA THR A 313 5.94 8.62 -5.79
C THR A 313 5.94 7.68 -4.59
N CYS A 314 6.95 6.82 -4.47
CA CYS A 314 7.17 5.95 -3.32
C CYS A 314 8.65 5.57 -3.18
N GLY A 315 9.02 5.06 -1.99
CA GLY A 315 10.34 4.48 -1.70
C GLY A 315 10.17 3.06 -1.18
N PHE A 316 10.22 2.08 -2.06
CA PHE A 316 9.82 0.70 -1.82
C PHE A 316 10.97 -0.16 -1.27
N PHE A 317 10.67 -0.94 -0.25
CA PHE A 317 11.56 -1.97 0.29
C PHE A 317 10.98 -3.36 0.01
N PRO A 318 11.82 -4.34 -0.36
CA PRO A 318 11.36 -5.71 -0.64
C PRO A 318 11.05 -6.49 0.65
N ILE A 319 10.32 -7.61 0.51
CA ILE A 319 10.01 -8.55 1.60
C ILE A 319 11.24 -9.38 1.92
N ASP A 320 11.62 -9.44 3.20
CA ASP A 320 12.71 -10.28 3.71
C ASP A 320 12.45 -10.77 5.15
N GLY A 321 13.49 -11.29 5.80
CA GLY A 321 13.41 -11.77 7.19
C GLY A 321 13.03 -10.68 8.18
N GLU A 322 13.45 -9.42 7.96
CA GLU A 322 13.12 -8.31 8.84
C GLU A 322 11.63 -7.92 8.72
N THR A 323 11.04 -8.05 7.53
CA THR A 323 9.60 -7.93 7.35
C THR A 323 8.84 -8.93 8.22
N ILE A 324 9.27 -10.19 8.24
CA ILE A 324 8.67 -11.26 9.07
C ILE A 324 8.84 -10.96 10.56
N ASN A 325 10.04 -10.56 10.99
CA ASN A 325 10.32 -10.18 12.38
C ASN A 325 9.38 -9.06 12.85
N TYR A 326 9.17 -8.06 12.02
CA TYR A 326 8.29 -6.94 12.35
C TYR A 326 6.82 -7.34 12.44
N LEU A 327 6.34 -8.20 11.55
CA LEU A 327 4.98 -8.74 11.61
C LEU A 327 4.76 -9.53 12.90
N GLN A 328 5.77 -10.29 13.36
CA GLN A 328 5.74 -11.00 14.65
C GLN A 328 5.72 -10.00 15.82
N LEU A 329 6.63 -9.02 15.81
CA LEU A 329 6.74 -7.99 16.85
C LEU A 329 5.44 -7.20 17.03
N THR A 330 4.75 -6.89 15.94
CA THR A 330 3.48 -6.14 15.94
C THR A 330 2.24 -7.02 16.08
N GLY A 331 2.42 -8.32 16.39
CA GLY A 331 1.35 -9.22 16.79
C GLY A 331 0.41 -9.66 15.66
N ARG A 332 0.91 -9.74 14.40
CA ARG A 332 0.13 -10.37 13.32
C ARG A 332 -0.04 -11.85 13.62
N GLU A 333 -1.19 -12.41 13.21
CA GLU A 333 -1.49 -13.82 13.39
C GLU A 333 -0.46 -14.72 12.69
N GLU A 334 -0.08 -15.84 13.32
CA GLU A 334 0.91 -16.78 12.77
C GLU A 334 0.55 -17.25 11.35
N GLN A 335 -0.73 -17.46 11.07
CA GLN A 335 -1.21 -17.83 9.74
C GLN A 335 -0.93 -16.72 8.70
N ARG A 336 -1.08 -15.44 9.08
CA ARG A 336 -0.76 -14.32 8.21
C ARG A 336 0.74 -14.23 7.94
N ILE A 337 1.55 -14.41 8.94
CA ILE A 337 3.03 -14.39 8.83
C ILE A 337 3.49 -15.52 7.91
N ALA A 338 2.99 -16.73 8.11
CA ALA A 338 3.29 -17.88 7.26
C ALA A 338 2.85 -17.65 5.80
N LEU A 339 1.69 -17.02 5.60
CA LEU A 339 1.21 -16.67 4.26
C LEU A 339 2.13 -15.65 3.57
N VAL A 340 2.57 -14.60 4.28
CA VAL A 340 3.47 -13.57 3.71
C VAL A 340 4.76 -14.22 3.21
N GLU A 341 5.41 -15.05 4.02
CA GLU A 341 6.64 -15.71 3.66
C GLU A 341 6.45 -16.67 2.46
N ALA A 342 5.44 -17.54 2.53
CA ALA A 342 5.16 -18.51 1.49
C ALA A 342 4.80 -17.84 0.16
N TYR A 343 3.96 -16.80 0.22
CA TYR A 343 3.52 -16.04 -0.96
C TYR A 343 4.70 -15.29 -1.61
N ALA A 344 5.52 -14.60 -0.82
CA ALA A 344 6.66 -13.86 -1.34
C ALA A 344 7.65 -14.77 -2.06
N LYS A 345 7.92 -15.97 -1.50
CA LYS A 345 8.76 -16.98 -2.14
C LYS A 345 8.13 -17.54 -3.41
N ALA A 346 6.83 -17.83 -3.38
CA ALA A 346 6.11 -18.36 -4.54
C ALA A 346 6.00 -17.35 -5.70
N GLN A 347 6.06 -16.03 -5.42
CA GLN A 347 5.90 -14.95 -6.39
C GLN A 347 7.22 -14.29 -6.82
N MET A 348 8.38 -14.83 -6.43
CA MET A 348 9.69 -14.22 -6.70
C MET A 348 9.79 -12.79 -6.11
N MET A 349 9.15 -12.57 -4.95
CA MET A 349 9.14 -11.29 -4.24
C MET A 349 9.94 -11.32 -2.94
N TRP A 350 10.54 -12.47 -2.61
CA TRP A 350 11.42 -12.61 -1.46
C TRP A 350 12.82 -12.11 -1.80
N HIS A 351 13.30 -11.10 -1.07
CA HIS A 351 14.61 -10.50 -1.32
C HIS A 351 15.76 -11.37 -0.84
N GLN A 352 16.80 -11.46 -1.69
CA GLN A 352 18.10 -12.02 -1.36
C GLN A 352 19.17 -10.92 -1.51
N PRO A 353 20.26 -10.96 -0.70
CA PRO A 353 21.30 -9.92 -0.74
C PRO A 353 21.94 -9.69 -2.12
N ASP A 354 22.01 -10.77 -2.92
CA ASP A 354 22.63 -10.75 -4.25
C ASP A 354 21.61 -10.45 -5.37
N ASP A 355 20.35 -10.17 -5.05
CA ASP A 355 19.34 -9.82 -6.06
C ASP A 355 19.70 -8.49 -6.74
N ALA A 356 19.73 -8.53 -8.06
CA ALA A 356 20.02 -7.37 -8.89
C ALA A 356 18.92 -7.13 -9.92
N PRO A 357 17.79 -6.56 -9.53
CA PRO A 357 16.75 -6.15 -10.47
C PRO A 357 17.30 -5.14 -11.50
N HIS A 358 16.67 -5.10 -12.67
CA HIS A 358 16.97 -4.07 -13.64
C HIS A 358 16.18 -2.79 -13.29
N PHE A 359 16.87 -1.69 -13.14
CA PHE A 359 16.28 -0.37 -12.89
C PHE A 359 16.39 0.52 -14.12
N THR A 360 15.59 1.60 -14.18
CA THR A 360 15.74 2.62 -15.23
C THR A 360 17.11 3.30 -15.07
N ASP A 361 17.50 3.57 -13.83
CA ASP A 361 18.79 4.15 -13.45
C ASP A 361 19.09 3.77 -11.97
N THR A 362 20.33 3.99 -11.52
CA THR A 362 20.77 3.70 -10.15
C THR A 362 21.59 4.85 -9.57
#